data_cb53dbc2ef61ddf0c8479591dd144195
#
_entry.id   cb53dbc2ef61ddf0c8479591dd144195
#
_cell.length_a   1.000
_cell.length_b   1.000
_cell.length_c   1.000
_cell.angle_alpha   90.00
_cell.angle_beta   90.00
_cell.angle_gamma   90.00
#
_symmetry.space_group_name_H-M   'P 1'
#
loop_
_entity.id
_entity.type
_entity.pdbx_description
1 polymer ?
#
loop_
_entity_poly.entity_id
_entity_poly.type
_entity_poly.pdbx_seq_one_letter_code
_entity_poly.pdbx_strand_id
1 'polypeptide(L)'
;FGTIVAAACLAHDIGNPPFGHSGEQAIGDFFTSGAGAAMISALTEVQQQDLIRFEGNANGFRILSEDREGVPGGLRLSYATLGTFTKYPKASIPIQPNKKVSDKKFGFFQAQSAFFSEVANELGLQGPQNTFHRHPLAFLVEAADDICYTLIDFEDGINLGWIPESYALEYLIKLVKDHIDTDKYKPVSYTHLTLPT
;
A
#
# COMPACT_ATOMS: atom_id res chain seq x y z
N PHE A 1 -13.24 10.85 8.46
CA PHE A 1 -12.70 9.99 7.40
C PHE A 1 -11.27 10.36 7.04
N GLY A 2 -10.93 11.67 6.87
CA GLY A 2 -9.59 12.09 6.47
C GLY A 2 -8.47 11.55 7.36
N THR A 3 -8.62 11.56 8.68
CA THR A 3 -7.63 11.02 9.63
C THR A 3 -7.39 9.51 9.44
N ILE A 4 -8.45 8.75 9.14
CA ILE A 4 -8.33 7.30 8.88
C ILE A 4 -7.52 7.05 7.61
N VAL A 5 -7.83 7.78 6.53
CA VAL A 5 -7.10 7.68 5.26
C VAL A 5 -5.64 8.11 5.46
N ALA A 6 -5.40 9.25 6.13
CA ALA A 6 -4.04 9.73 6.39
C ALA A 6 -3.22 8.71 7.20
N ALA A 7 -3.79 8.11 8.24
CA ALA A 7 -3.11 7.07 9.02
C ALA A 7 -2.80 5.82 8.19
N ALA A 8 -3.73 5.39 7.35
CA ALA A 8 -3.51 4.25 6.44
C ALA A 8 -2.46 4.57 5.37
N CYS A 9 -2.45 5.79 4.82
CA CYS A 9 -1.42 6.26 3.89
C CYS A 9 -0.02 6.27 4.53
N LEU A 10 0.09 6.75 5.78
CA LEU A 10 1.38 6.73 6.50
C LEU A 10 1.90 5.31 6.75
N ALA A 11 0.99 4.34 6.86
CA ALA A 11 1.33 2.96 7.17
C ALA A 11 1.52 2.07 5.92
N HIS A 12 1.10 2.51 4.73
CA HIS A 12 0.89 1.64 3.57
C HIS A 12 2.11 0.77 3.20
N ASP A 13 3.31 1.29 3.39
CA ASP A 13 4.58 0.63 3.05
C ASP A 13 5.35 0.08 4.26
N ILE A 14 4.76 0.10 5.48
CA ILE A 14 5.46 -0.30 6.72
C ILE A 14 5.94 -1.75 6.69
N GLY A 15 5.34 -2.59 5.88
CA GLY A 15 5.67 -4.02 5.76
C GLY A 15 6.64 -4.35 4.64
N ASN A 16 7.03 -3.40 3.81
CA ASN A 16 7.92 -3.63 2.69
C ASN A 16 9.31 -4.04 3.17
N PRO A 17 9.90 -5.12 2.60
CA PRO A 17 11.28 -5.46 2.87
C PRO A 17 12.23 -4.48 2.16
N PRO A 18 13.53 -4.46 2.52
CA PRO A 18 14.54 -3.75 1.74
C PRO A 18 14.47 -4.14 0.26
N PHE A 19 14.60 -3.17 -0.62
CA PHE A 19 14.49 -3.32 -2.09
C PHE A 19 13.10 -3.71 -2.62
N GLY A 20 12.03 -3.51 -1.84
CA GLY A 20 10.65 -3.67 -2.28
C GLY A 20 10.36 -5.04 -2.89
N HIS A 21 9.81 -5.09 -4.11
CA HIS A 21 9.46 -6.35 -4.78
C HIS A 21 10.64 -7.30 -5.00
N SER A 22 11.85 -6.79 -5.22
CA SER A 22 13.04 -7.63 -5.31
C SER A 22 13.38 -8.29 -3.98
N GLY A 23 13.14 -7.58 -2.87
CA GLY A 23 13.27 -8.13 -1.52
C GLY A 23 12.21 -9.19 -1.21
N GLU A 24 10.95 -8.95 -1.61
CA GLU A 24 9.87 -9.95 -1.49
C GLU A 24 10.24 -11.24 -2.25
N GLN A 25 10.72 -11.10 -3.48
CA GLN A 25 11.17 -12.23 -4.29
C GLN A 25 12.32 -12.98 -3.65
N ALA A 26 13.34 -12.27 -3.13
CA ALA A 26 14.50 -12.89 -2.47
C ALA A 26 14.10 -13.68 -1.22
N ILE A 27 13.14 -13.17 -0.43
CA ILE A 27 12.57 -13.90 0.72
C ILE A 27 11.87 -15.16 0.24
N GLY A 28 11.04 -15.08 -0.78
CA GLY A 28 10.34 -16.22 -1.36
C GLY A 28 11.30 -17.30 -1.90
N ASP A 29 12.32 -16.89 -2.63
CA ASP A 29 13.35 -17.78 -3.18
C ASP A 29 14.14 -18.49 -2.08
N PHE A 30 14.46 -17.81 -0.99
CA PHE A 30 15.12 -18.40 0.18
C PHE A 30 14.32 -19.57 0.75
N PHE A 31 12.99 -19.42 0.87
CA PHE A 31 12.11 -20.48 1.38
C PHE A 31 11.75 -21.55 0.33
N THR A 32 11.80 -21.22 -0.95
CA THR A 32 11.48 -22.16 -2.04
C THR A 32 12.61 -23.14 -2.33
N SER A 33 13.84 -22.65 -2.44
CA SER A 33 14.98 -23.44 -2.96
C SER A 33 16.26 -23.30 -2.12
N GLY A 34 16.29 -22.38 -1.18
CA GLY A 34 17.46 -22.11 -0.34
C GLY A 34 17.47 -22.94 0.94
N ALA A 35 18.31 -22.51 1.89
CA ALA A 35 18.40 -23.10 3.22
C ALA A 35 17.06 -23.04 4.00
N GLY A 36 16.20 -22.07 3.67
CA GLY A 36 14.88 -21.92 4.28
C GLY A 36 13.88 -23.02 3.91
N ALA A 37 14.08 -23.73 2.79
CA ALA A 37 13.15 -24.79 2.37
C ALA A 37 13.01 -25.91 3.41
N ALA A 38 14.11 -26.26 4.07
CA ALA A 38 14.07 -27.23 5.17
C ALA A 38 13.35 -26.70 6.42
N MET A 39 13.43 -25.38 6.67
CA MET A 39 12.81 -24.73 7.84
C MET A 39 11.29 -24.75 7.80
N ILE A 40 10.71 -24.62 6.60
CA ILE A 40 9.25 -24.55 6.42
C ILE A 40 8.58 -25.94 6.28
N SER A 41 9.35 -27.02 6.21
CA SER A 41 8.81 -28.39 5.98
C SER A 41 7.82 -28.85 7.06
N ALA A 42 7.92 -28.35 8.28
CA ALA A 42 7.01 -28.66 9.40
C ALA A 42 5.77 -27.75 9.45
N LEU A 43 5.71 -26.71 8.61
CA LEU A 43 4.57 -25.78 8.56
C LEU A 43 3.43 -26.34 7.71
N THR A 44 2.22 -25.86 7.97
CA THR A 44 1.07 -26.15 7.10
C THR A 44 1.25 -25.54 5.73
N GLU A 45 0.54 -26.06 4.72
CA GLU A 45 0.59 -25.54 3.35
C GLU A 45 0.36 -24.03 3.28
N VAL A 46 -0.65 -23.52 4.01
CA VAL A 46 -0.95 -22.07 4.04
C VAL A 46 0.23 -21.29 4.59
N GLN A 47 0.82 -21.72 5.70
CA GLN A 47 1.98 -21.07 6.30
C GLN A 47 3.21 -21.12 5.39
N GLN A 48 3.41 -22.23 4.66
CA GLN A 48 4.47 -22.30 3.64
C GLN A 48 4.22 -21.28 2.53
N GLN A 49 2.99 -21.15 2.04
CA GLN A 49 2.64 -20.17 1.02
C GLN A 49 2.79 -18.72 1.50
N ASP A 50 2.53 -18.45 2.77
CA ASP A 50 2.80 -17.13 3.37
C ASP A 50 4.27 -16.71 3.25
N LEU A 51 5.20 -17.65 3.37
CA LEU A 51 6.64 -17.42 3.32
C LEU A 51 7.20 -17.45 1.89
N ILE A 52 6.78 -18.46 1.09
CA ILE A 52 7.22 -18.62 -0.31
C ILE A 52 6.74 -17.46 -1.18
N ARG A 53 5.58 -16.90 -0.86
CA ARG A 53 4.97 -15.77 -1.57
C ARG A 53 4.95 -14.52 -0.72
N PHE A 54 6.00 -14.29 0.04
CA PHE A 54 6.06 -13.16 0.98
C PHE A 54 5.52 -11.86 0.35
N GLU A 55 4.69 -11.16 1.09
CA GLU A 55 4.01 -9.93 0.67
C GLU A 55 4.18 -8.82 1.71
N GLY A 56 4.70 -7.68 1.29
CA GLY A 56 4.84 -6.49 2.15
C GLY A 56 3.51 -6.03 2.72
N ASN A 57 2.41 -6.11 1.95
CA ASN A 57 1.07 -5.77 2.45
C ASN A 57 0.65 -6.64 3.64
N ALA A 58 0.87 -7.96 3.56
CA ALA A 58 0.55 -8.87 4.66
C ALA A 58 1.46 -8.65 5.87
N ASN A 59 2.74 -8.41 5.65
CA ASN A 59 3.69 -8.06 6.70
C ASN A 59 3.34 -6.73 7.36
N GLY A 60 2.86 -5.76 6.61
CA GLY A 60 2.35 -4.49 7.14
C GLY A 60 1.18 -4.70 8.09
N PHE A 61 0.18 -5.49 7.69
CA PHE A 61 -0.93 -5.83 8.56
C PHE A 61 -0.46 -6.53 9.85
N ARG A 62 0.51 -7.46 9.74
CA ARG A 62 1.12 -8.11 10.90
C ARG A 62 1.76 -7.08 11.84
N ILE A 63 2.61 -6.19 11.34
CA ILE A 63 3.28 -5.15 12.15
C ILE A 63 2.28 -4.25 12.85
N LEU A 64 1.17 -3.90 12.19
CA LEU A 64 0.14 -3.01 12.73
C LEU A 64 -0.74 -3.69 13.78
N SER A 65 -0.91 -5.02 13.72
CA SER A 65 -1.87 -5.77 14.54
C SER A 65 -1.22 -6.72 15.56
N GLU A 66 0.06 -7.06 15.39
CA GLU A 66 0.75 -8.02 16.27
C GLU A 66 0.96 -7.44 17.66
N ASP A 67 0.65 -8.25 18.67
CA ASP A 67 0.91 -7.91 20.05
C ASP A 67 2.41 -7.72 20.28
N ARG A 68 2.75 -6.68 21.01
CA ARG A 68 4.12 -6.45 21.48
C ARG A 68 4.22 -6.85 22.94
N GLU A 69 5.40 -7.30 23.36
CA GLU A 69 5.64 -7.67 24.75
C GLU A 69 5.21 -6.51 25.69
N GLY A 70 4.29 -6.81 26.60
CA GLY A 70 3.72 -5.83 27.53
C GLY A 70 2.71 -4.83 26.93
N VAL A 71 2.41 -4.90 25.62
CA VAL A 71 1.47 -4.01 24.94
C VAL A 71 0.54 -4.82 24.02
N PRO A 72 -0.53 -5.43 24.54
CA PRO A 72 -1.47 -6.18 23.71
C PRO A 72 -2.19 -5.29 22.69
N GLY A 73 -2.48 -5.82 21.51
CA GLY A 73 -3.19 -5.14 20.42
C GLY A 73 -2.30 -4.31 19.50
N GLY A 74 -0.99 -4.54 19.47
CA GLY A 74 -0.06 -3.88 18.55
C GLY A 74 -0.04 -2.37 18.72
N LEU A 75 -0.28 -1.62 17.65
CA LEU A 75 -0.40 -0.15 17.66
C LEU A 75 -1.78 0.34 18.10
N ARG A 76 -2.71 -0.55 18.42
CA ARG A 76 -4.10 -0.24 18.83
C ARG A 76 -4.82 0.67 17.83
N LEU A 77 -4.64 0.41 16.55
CA LEU A 77 -5.37 1.12 15.51
C LEU A 77 -6.85 0.73 15.50
N SER A 78 -7.71 1.66 15.08
CA SER A 78 -9.11 1.32 14.87
C SER A 78 -9.29 0.31 13.75
N TYR A 79 -10.32 -0.52 13.82
CA TYR A 79 -10.68 -1.45 12.74
C TYR A 79 -10.88 -0.72 11.41
N ALA A 80 -11.46 0.48 11.44
CA ALA A 80 -11.60 1.31 10.24
C ALA A 80 -10.24 1.66 9.62
N THR A 81 -9.20 1.94 10.41
CA THR A 81 -7.84 2.18 9.90
C THR A 81 -7.22 0.91 9.34
N LEU A 82 -7.34 -0.23 10.04
CA LEU A 82 -6.83 -1.52 9.57
C LEU A 82 -7.52 -1.99 8.28
N GLY A 83 -8.84 -1.84 8.19
CA GLY A 83 -9.59 -2.15 6.98
C GLY A 83 -9.21 -1.23 5.81
N THR A 84 -9.01 0.06 6.08
CA THR A 84 -8.58 1.05 5.09
C THR A 84 -7.16 0.79 4.58
N PHE A 85 -6.25 0.37 5.46
CA PHE A 85 -4.90 -0.06 5.10
C PHE A 85 -4.89 -1.28 4.18
N THR A 86 -5.84 -2.22 4.35
CA THR A 86 -5.80 -3.50 3.67
C THR A 86 -6.28 -3.41 2.22
N LYS A 87 -5.33 -3.26 1.30
CA LYS A 87 -5.56 -3.20 -0.16
C LYS A 87 -6.02 -4.55 -0.73
N TYR A 88 -5.54 -5.68 -0.19
CA TYR A 88 -5.80 -7.02 -0.67
C TYR A 88 -6.39 -7.89 0.44
N PRO A 89 -7.71 -7.83 0.69
CA PRO A 89 -8.34 -8.48 1.84
C PRO A 89 -8.52 -10.00 1.62
N LYS A 90 -7.42 -10.75 1.55
CA LYS A 90 -7.39 -12.21 1.39
C LYS A 90 -6.10 -12.80 1.96
N ALA A 91 -6.12 -14.09 2.26
CA ALA A 91 -4.96 -14.89 2.62
C ALA A 91 -4.09 -15.24 1.39
N SER A 92 -2.92 -15.82 1.62
CA SER A 92 -1.99 -16.25 0.57
C SER A 92 -2.61 -17.26 -0.40
N ILE A 93 -3.46 -18.15 0.08
CA ILE A 93 -4.25 -19.08 -0.72
C ILE A 93 -5.76 -18.92 -0.46
N PRO A 94 -6.60 -19.20 -1.47
CA PRO A 94 -6.29 -19.57 -2.86
C PRO A 94 -5.65 -18.43 -3.66
N ILE A 95 -4.84 -18.81 -4.65
CA ILE A 95 -4.15 -17.84 -5.52
C ILE A 95 -5.15 -17.31 -6.54
N GLN A 96 -5.44 -15.99 -6.50
CA GLN A 96 -6.31 -15.30 -7.45
C GLN A 96 -7.64 -16.04 -7.74
N PRO A 97 -8.46 -16.33 -6.73
CA PRO A 97 -9.65 -17.18 -6.89
C PRO A 97 -10.66 -16.60 -7.90
N ASN A 98 -10.75 -15.27 -8.03
CA ASN A 98 -11.72 -14.58 -8.89
C ASN A 98 -11.08 -13.72 -9.98
N LYS A 99 -9.75 -13.73 -10.12
CA LYS A 99 -8.98 -12.89 -11.05
C LYS A 99 -9.24 -11.37 -10.91
N LYS A 100 -9.72 -10.93 -9.75
CA LYS A 100 -9.93 -9.50 -9.45
C LYS A 100 -8.60 -8.84 -9.11
N VAL A 101 -8.54 -7.51 -9.23
CA VAL A 101 -7.37 -6.73 -8.81
C VAL A 101 -7.07 -6.95 -7.32
N SER A 102 -8.10 -7.01 -6.48
CA SER A 102 -7.99 -7.31 -5.05
C SER A 102 -7.48 -8.72 -4.72
N ASP A 103 -7.44 -9.62 -5.70
CA ASP A 103 -6.96 -10.99 -5.54
C ASP A 103 -5.50 -11.17 -6.02
N LYS A 104 -4.91 -10.13 -6.62
CA LYS A 104 -3.57 -10.18 -7.22
C LYS A 104 -2.48 -10.50 -6.19
N LYS A 105 -2.61 -9.94 -5.00
CA LYS A 105 -1.75 -10.10 -3.84
C LYS A 105 -2.56 -10.59 -2.64
N PHE A 106 -1.96 -10.68 -1.46
CA PHE A 106 -2.68 -10.98 -0.23
C PHE A 106 -2.32 -9.98 0.87
N GLY A 107 -3.19 -9.79 1.86
CA GLY A 107 -3.09 -8.71 2.83
C GLY A 107 -2.92 -9.14 4.27
N PHE A 108 -2.91 -10.43 4.56
CA PHE A 108 -2.63 -10.96 5.90
C PHE A 108 -2.09 -12.38 5.85
N PHE A 109 -1.21 -12.72 6.77
CA PHE A 109 -0.69 -14.07 6.94
C PHE A 109 -1.69 -14.93 7.69
N GLN A 110 -1.51 -16.25 7.62
CA GLN A 110 -2.36 -17.21 8.34
C GLN A 110 -2.45 -16.90 9.84
N ALA A 111 -1.36 -16.45 10.44
CA ALA A 111 -1.33 -16.09 11.86
C ALA A 111 -2.30 -14.94 12.22
N GLN A 112 -2.56 -14.03 11.30
CA GLN A 112 -3.47 -12.89 11.48
C GLN A 112 -4.89 -13.15 10.96
N SER A 113 -5.19 -14.32 10.39
CA SER A 113 -6.46 -14.57 9.70
C SER A 113 -7.68 -14.45 10.61
N ALA A 114 -7.58 -14.90 11.86
CA ALA A 114 -8.66 -14.80 12.84
C ALA A 114 -8.93 -13.33 13.19
N PHE A 115 -7.89 -12.54 13.44
CA PHE A 115 -8.02 -11.13 13.76
C PHE A 115 -8.52 -10.32 12.56
N PHE A 116 -8.03 -10.62 11.34
CA PHE A 116 -8.56 -9.98 10.15
C PHE A 116 -10.05 -10.28 9.93
N SER A 117 -10.48 -11.51 10.20
CA SER A 117 -11.90 -11.88 10.12
C SER A 117 -12.76 -11.11 11.13
N GLU A 118 -12.26 -10.86 12.33
CA GLU A 118 -12.90 -10.00 13.33
C GLU A 118 -13.04 -8.57 12.81
N VAL A 119 -11.95 -7.98 12.31
CA VAL A 119 -11.96 -6.62 11.70
C VAL A 119 -12.97 -6.55 10.55
N ALA A 120 -12.97 -7.54 9.66
CA ALA A 120 -13.86 -7.57 8.52
C ALA A 120 -15.34 -7.72 8.93
N ASN A 121 -15.62 -8.50 9.98
CA ASN A 121 -16.96 -8.66 10.52
C ASN A 121 -17.50 -7.35 11.10
N GLU A 122 -16.73 -6.68 11.95
CA GLU A 122 -17.10 -5.40 12.56
C GLU A 122 -17.33 -4.29 11.53
N LEU A 123 -16.62 -4.35 10.40
CA LEU A 123 -16.76 -3.36 9.31
C LEU A 123 -17.79 -3.76 8.25
N GLY A 124 -18.45 -4.92 8.37
CA GLY A 124 -19.39 -5.40 7.36
C GLY A 124 -18.74 -5.73 6.01
N LEU A 125 -17.46 -6.13 6.01
CA LEU A 125 -16.69 -6.42 4.80
C LEU A 125 -16.71 -7.90 4.42
N GLN A 126 -17.46 -8.74 5.10
CA GLN A 126 -17.57 -10.15 4.78
C GLN A 126 -18.36 -10.35 3.48
N GLY A 127 -17.81 -11.17 2.60
CA GLY A 127 -18.44 -11.64 1.38
C GLY A 127 -18.85 -13.12 1.47
N PRO A 128 -19.43 -13.65 0.39
CA PRO A 128 -19.82 -15.07 0.33
C PRO A 128 -18.59 -15.99 0.38
N GLN A 129 -18.77 -17.21 0.89
CA GLN A 129 -17.74 -18.26 0.90
C GLN A 129 -16.42 -17.83 1.58
N ASN A 130 -16.51 -17.13 2.71
CA ASN A 130 -15.34 -16.60 3.45
C ASN A 130 -14.41 -15.68 2.64
N THR A 131 -14.97 -15.00 1.65
CA THR A 131 -14.26 -13.89 0.97
C THR A 131 -14.48 -12.59 1.74
N PHE A 132 -13.66 -11.58 1.41
CA PHE A 132 -13.76 -10.26 2.01
C PHE A 132 -13.81 -9.19 0.92
N HIS A 133 -14.55 -8.10 1.20
CA HIS A 133 -14.58 -6.91 0.37
C HIS A 133 -13.53 -5.91 0.82
N ARG A 134 -13.02 -5.11 -0.11
CA ARG A 134 -12.16 -3.97 0.23
C ARG A 134 -12.97 -2.92 0.99
N HIS A 135 -12.36 -2.32 2.00
CA HIS A 135 -12.94 -1.16 2.65
C HIS A 135 -13.04 0.01 1.65
N PRO A 136 -14.16 0.77 1.62
CA PRO A 136 -14.32 1.89 0.66
C PRO A 136 -13.19 2.90 0.69
N LEU A 137 -12.66 3.23 1.86
CA LEU A 137 -11.55 4.17 2.00
C LEU A 137 -10.20 3.62 1.51
N ALA A 138 -10.03 2.31 1.31
CA ALA A 138 -8.81 1.73 0.75
C ALA A 138 -8.56 2.21 -0.69
N PHE A 139 -9.63 2.54 -1.44
CA PHE A 139 -9.51 3.14 -2.77
C PHE A 139 -8.91 4.55 -2.72
N LEU A 140 -9.17 5.31 -1.65
CA LEU A 140 -8.59 6.64 -1.47
C LEU A 140 -7.10 6.55 -1.10
N VAL A 141 -6.69 5.54 -0.33
CA VAL A 141 -5.27 5.27 -0.05
C VAL A 141 -4.54 4.92 -1.34
N GLU A 142 -5.10 4.03 -2.16
CA GLU A 142 -4.53 3.66 -3.45
C GLU A 142 -4.42 4.86 -4.40
N ALA A 143 -5.46 5.69 -4.48
CA ALA A 143 -5.43 6.91 -5.29
C ALA A 143 -4.39 7.92 -4.80
N ALA A 144 -4.23 8.07 -3.48
CA ALA A 144 -3.23 8.96 -2.90
C ALA A 144 -1.80 8.47 -3.20
N ASP A 145 -1.56 7.16 -3.12
CA ASP A 145 -0.31 6.51 -3.45
C ASP A 145 0.05 6.76 -4.94
N ASP A 146 -0.88 6.48 -5.86
CA ASP A 146 -0.70 6.70 -7.30
C ASP A 146 -0.42 8.17 -7.64
N ILE A 147 -1.09 9.12 -6.97
CA ILE A 147 -0.86 10.56 -7.16
C ILE A 147 0.55 10.94 -6.68
N CYS A 148 0.96 10.48 -5.49
CA CYS A 148 2.28 10.75 -4.95
C CYS A 148 3.38 10.20 -5.85
N TYR A 149 3.27 8.94 -6.30
CA TYR A 149 4.21 8.35 -7.25
C TYR A 149 4.31 9.16 -8.55
N THR A 150 3.17 9.52 -9.14
CA THR A 150 3.15 10.31 -10.37
C THR A 150 3.88 11.64 -10.22
N LEU A 151 3.70 12.33 -9.09
CA LEU A 151 4.36 13.60 -8.83
C LEU A 151 5.86 13.44 -8.60
N ILE A 152 6.27 12.42 -7.84
CA ILE A 152 7.69 12.14 -7.55
C ILE A 152 8.43 11.72 -8.82
N ASP A 153 7.85 10.81 -9.61
CA ASP A 153 8.44 10.37 -10.88
C ASP A 153 8.57 11.53 -11.88
N PHE A 154 7.60 12.46 -11.87
CA PHE A 154 7.64 13.65 -12.70
C PHE A 154 8.75 14.61 -12.26
N GLU A 155 8.90 14.82 -10.95
CA GLU A 155 9.98 15.63 -10.36
C GLU A 155 11.35 15.00 -10.65
N ASP A 156 11.50 13.69 -10.48
CA ASP A 156 12.73 12.98 -10.82
C ASP A 156 13.06 13.10 -12.30
N GLY A 157 12.06 13.01 -13.18
CA GLY A 157 12.24 13.23 -14.62
C GLY A 157 12.79 14.63 -14.96
N ILE A 158 12.38 15.65 -14.21
CA ILE A 158 12.90 17.02 -14.35
C ILE A 158 14.35 17.08 -13.83
N ASN A 159 14.60 16.57 -12.63
CA ASN A 159 15.90 16.61 -11.98
C ASN A 159 16.98 15.84 -12.77
N LEU A 160 16.59 14.74 -13.42
CA LEU A 160 17.46 13.96 -14.31
C LEU A 160 17.61 14.56 -15.71
N GLY A 161 16.94 15.66 -16.01
CA GLY A 161 16.97 16.32 -17.31
C GLY A 161 16.24 15.57 -18.44
N TRP A 162 15.40 14.59 -18.10
CA TRP A 162 14.58 13.86 -19.09
C TRP A 162 13.35 14.65 -19.51
N ILE A 163 12.84 15.48 -18.61
CA ILE A 163 11.69 16.37 -18.84
C ILE A 163 12.20 17.82 -18.76
N PRO A 164 12.09 18.63 -19.84
CA PRO A 164 12.43 20.06 -19.77
C PRO A 164 11.56 20.79 -18.75
N GLU A 165 12.18 21.62 -17.90
CA GLU A 165 11.47 22.37 -16.85
C GLU A 165 10.34 23.24 -17.43
N SER A 166 10.57 23.88 -18.59
CA SER A 166 9.55 24.68 -19.28
C SER A 166 8.30 23.88 -19.66
N TYR A 167 8.50 22.63 -20.12
CA TYR A 167 7.40 21.72 -20.44
C TYR A 167 6.64 21.31 -19.19
N ALA A 168 7.39 20.96 -18.13
CA ALA A 168 6.83 20.57 -16.85
C ALA A 168 5.93 21.67 -16.26
N LEU A 169 6.44 22.92 -16.28
CA LEU A 169 5.72 24.07 -15.76
C LEU A 169 4.43 24.33 -16.56
N GLU A 170 4.52 24.31 -17.90
CA GLU A 170 3.35 24.48 -18.77
C GLU A 170 2.29 23.40 -18.52
N TYR A 171 2.72 22.14 -18.36
CA TYR A 171 1.83 21.01 -18.09
C TYR A 171 1.12 21.17 -16.74
N LEU A 172 1.84 21.50 -15.67
CA LEU A 172 1.26 21.72 -14.34
C LEU A 172 0.29 22.89 -14.31
N ILE A 173 0.62 24.00 -14.96
CA ILE A 173 -0.28 25.15 -15.10
C ILE A 173 -1.56 24.74 -15.81
N LYS A 174 -1.45 23.96 -16.89
CA LYS A 174 -2.61 23.48 -17.65
C LYS A 174 -3.53 22.59 -16.82
N LEU A 175 -2.96 21.74 -15.95
CA LEU A 175 -3.75 20.88 -15.06
C LEU A 175 -4.59 21.65 -14.04
N VAL A 176 -4.05 22.73 -13.50
CA VAL A 176 -4.69 23.44 -12.38
C VAL A 176 -5.45 24.70 -12.80
N LYS A 177 -5.24 25.25 -14.00
CA LYS A 177 -5.80 26.54 -14.43
C LYS A 177 -7.31 26.64 -14.31
N ASP A 178 -8.03 25.54 -14.56
CA ASP A 178 -9.49 25.51 -14.53
C ASP A 178 -10.04 25.36 -13.09
N HIS A 179 -9.16 25.13 -12.12
CA HIS A 179 -9.46 24.97 -10.70
C HIS A 179 -8.93 26.14 -9.84
N ILE A 180 -8.16 27.04 -10.45
CA ILE A 180 -7.65 28.21 -9.75
C ILE A 180 -8.69 29.34 -9.86
N ASP A 181 -9.11 29.84 -8.70
CA ASP A 181 -9.91 31.06 -8.62
C ASP A 181 -9.02 32.27 -9.00
N THR A 182 -9.18 32.75 -10.23
CA THR A 182 -8.37 33.84 -10.80
C THR A 182 -8.52 35.16 -10.04
N ASP A 183 -9.61 35.34 -9.27
CA ASP A 183 -9.79 36.53 -8.45
C ASP A 183 -8.94 36.50 -7.18
N LYS A 184 -8.56 35.31 -6.71
CA LYS A 184 -7.70 35.12 -5.53
C LYS A 184 -6.22 35.02 -5.88
N TYR A 185 -5.89 34.52 -7.04
CA TYR A 185 -4.51 34.29 -7.48
C TYR A 185 -4.23 35.15 -8.71
N LYS A 186 -3.66 36.31 -8.52
CA LYS A 186 -3.03 37.03 -9.65
C LYS A 186 -1.94 36.12 -10.20
N PRO A 187 -1.93 35.80 -11.50
CA PRO A 187 -0.85 35.03 -12.08
C PRO A 187 0.47 35.69 -11.73
N VAL A 188 1.35 34.95 -11.06
CA VAL A 188 2.73 35.36 -10.90
C VAL A 188 3.26 35.48 -12.33
N SER A 189 3.51 36.72 -12.79
CA SER A 189 4.01 36.90 -14.13
C SER A 189 5.35 36.18 -14.27
N TYR A 190 5.59 35.54 -15.39
CA TYR A 190 6.80 34.78 -15.72
C TYR A 190 8.13 35.53 -15.47
N THR A 191 8.07 36.83 -15.16
CA THR A 191 9.21 37.68 -14.86
C THR A 191 9.96 37.39 -13.57
N HIS A 192 9.41 36.54 -12.68
CA HIS A 192 10.09 36.15 -11.42
C HIS A 192 10.77 34.80 -11.47
N LEU A 193 10.68 34.05 -12.58
CA LEU A 193 11.33 32.77 -12.76
C LEU A 193 12.69 32.82 -13.45
N THR A 194 13.16 33.99 -13.81
CA THR A 194 14.57 34.15 -14.21
C THR A 194 15.41 34.31 -12.95
N LEU A 195 15.96 33.18 -12.46
CA LEU A 195 17.05 33.22 -11.50
C LEU A 195 18.20 34.03 -12.08
N PRO A 196 18.78 34.98 -11.31
CA PRO A 196 19.98 35.67 -11.79
C PRO A 196 21.09 34.61 -11.93
N THR A 197 21.71 34.59 -13.11
CA THR A 197 22.92 33.84 -13.42
C THR A 197 24.08 34.27 -12.55
#